data_4384faf04178e15239ff9ed512b81982
#
_entry.id   4384faf04178e15239ff9ed512b81982
#
_cell.length_a   1.000
_cell.length_b   1.000
_cell.length_c   1.000
_cell.angle_alpha   90.00
_cell.angle_beta   90.00
_cell.angle_gamma   90.00
#
_symmetry.space_group_name_H-M   'P 1'
#
loop_
_entity.id
_entity.type
_entity.pdbx_description
1 polymer ?
#
loop_
_entity_poly.entity_id
_entity_poly.type
_entity_poly.pdbx_seq_one_letter_code
_entity_poly.pdbx_strand_id
1 'polypeptide(L)'
;MSYDPLDHDFERGMQNRRRILGDDWVNRSVANATSFNAEFQNLISRFAWNEIWGRPGLDAKTRRVIVLATTIALGRWEEFELHVRAALLGDAETRLTPDEMKEVLMQSAIYAGVPAANTAFAHAQQILREVGQQIGYVLTPLAPAETVHPGIGKEAAGRSKPTLHYSLRAPRNGKAPRHTVVLSHALGCDLTMWDELAQLLAADCRVVTYDHRGHGSSDAPAGLYSMAELADDAARLLRELDSGPVVWIGLSMGGMVGQELALRHPSLVAGLALANTTSGYPAAARDAWQQRIATVRTNGIEAIADAVMGRYFHERFRAEYSATVRRFRRRLITTDAGGYIGCCHAVGMVDTSARLSQIAATTLVIAGELDQGTPLAMAQKLAEAIPQARLTVLKNASHLSAIEQPQAFARAVQEFLLTL
;
A
#
# COMPACT_ATOMS: atom_id res chain seq x y z
N MET A 1 28.30 -17.60 -43.50
CA MET A 1 27.37 -17.89 -44.63
C MET A 1 27.16 -16.58 -45.36
N SER A 2 27.46 -16.55 -46.64
CA SER A 2 27.23 -15.40 -47.49
C SER A 2 25.71 -15.15 -47.57
N TYR A 3 25.27 -13.90 -47.48
CA TYR A 3 23.90 -13.46 -47.79
C TYR A 3 23.54 -14.03 -49.18
N ASP A 4 22.51 -14.90 -49.17
CA ASP A 4 21.88 -15.34 -50.41
C ASP A 4 20.76 -14.36 -50.76
N PRO A 5 20.89 -13.54 -51.82
CA PRO A 5 19.84 -12.59 -52.23
C PRO A 5 18.54 -13.25 -52.68
N LEU A 6 18.50 -14.60 -52.84
CA LEU A 6 17.30 -15.39 -53.12
C LEU A 6 16.70 -16.04 -51.86
N ASP A 7 17.07 -15.60 -50.68
CA ASP A 7 16.55 -16.15 -49.43
C ASP A 7 15.17 -15.52 -49.07
N HIS A 8 14.15 -16.09 -49.66
CA HIS A 8 12.77 -15.67 -49.46
C HIS A 8 12.31 -15.70 -47.98
N ASP A 9 12.90 -16.55 -47.15
CA ASP A 9 12.54 -16.61 -45.71
C ASP A 9 13.12 -15.43 -44.93
N PHE A 10 14.35 -15.04 -45.27
CA PHE A 10 14.98 -13.85 -44.70
C PHE A 10 14.22 -12.57 -45.14
N GLU A 11 13.88 -12.44 -46.41
CA GLU A 11 13.14 -11.27 -46.89
C GLU A 11 11.76 -11.14 -46.27
N ARG A 12 10.99 -12.22 -46.20
CA ARG A 12 9.69 -12.23 -45.50
C ARG A 12 9.85 -11.91 -44.01
N GLY A 13 10.87 -12.46 -43.39
CA GLY A 13 11.19 -12.13 -42.02
C GLY A 13 11.49 -10.65 -41.81
N MET A 14 12.27 -10.06 -42.70
CA MET A 14 12.57 -8.61 -42.67
C MET A 14 11.34 -7.75 -42.92
N GLN A 15 10.45 -8.15 -43.80
CA GLN A 15 9.17 -7.47 -44.04
C GLN A 15 8.30 -7.51 -42.78
N ASN A 16 8.15 -8.68 -42.13
CA ASN A 16 7.40 -8.81 -40.90
C ASN A 16 8.05 -7.98 -39.76
N ARG A 17 9.36 -8.00 -39.66
CA ARG A 17 10.12 -7.24 -38.66
C ARG A 17 9.86 -5.72 -38.81
N ARG A 18 9.86 -5.21 -40.04
CA ARG A 18 9.55 -3.81 -40.35
C ARG A 18 8.11 -3.46 -39.99
N ARG A 19 7.17 -4.31 -40.37
CA ARG A 19 5.76 -4.13 -40.04
C ARG A 19 5.53 -4.07 -38.53
N ILE A 20 6.22 -4.87 -37.78
CA ILE A 20 6.01 -4.98 -36.31
C ILE A 20 6.79 -3.91 -35.54
N LEU A 21 8.05 -3.61 -35.90
CA LEU A 21 8.93 -2.72 -35.12
C LEU A 21 9.08 -1.31 -35.74
N GLY A 22 8.64 -1.12 -36.99
CA GLY A 22 8.82 0.10 -37.75
C GLY A 22 10.17 0.15 -38.47
N ASP A 23 10.19 0.86 -39.64
CA ASP A 23 11.34 0.98 -40.52
C ASP A 23 12.55 1.63 -39.84
N ASP A 24 12.32 2.71 -39.12
CA ASP A 24 13.42 3.45 -38.45
C ASP A 24 14.21 2.60 -37.48
N TRP A 25 13.52 1.78 -36.69
CA TRP A 25 14.21 0.91 -35.74
C TRP A 25 14.96 -0.20 -36.45
N VAL A 26 14.34 -0.83 -37.47
CA VAL A 26 14.96 -1.91 -38.25
C VAL A 26 16.17 -1.39 -39.01
N ASN A 27 16.09 -0.21 -39.61
CA ASN A 27 17.19 0.44 -40.35
C ASN A 27 18.40 0.67 -39.40
N ARG A 28 18.15 1.20 -38.18
CA ARG A 28 19.21 1.36 -37.17
C ARG A 28 19.82 0.02 -36.75
N SER A 29 18.99 -1.01 -36.54
CA SER A 29 19.44 -2.34 -36.18
C SER A 29 20.32 -2.96 -37.24
N VAL A 30 19.95 -2.81 -38.53
CA VAL A 30 20.74 -3.31 -39.67
C VAL A 30 22.03 -2.51 -39.83
N ALA A 31 22.00 -1.19 -39.73
CA ALA A 31 23.19 -0.34 -39.81
C ALA A 31 24.22 -0.63 -38.69
N ASN A 32 23.76 -1.08 -37.53
CA ASN A 32 24.63 -1.47 -36.41
C ASN A 32 25.07 -2.95 -36.45
N ALA A 33 24.72 -3.70 -37.52
CA ALA A 33 25.15 -5.07 -37.67
C ALA A 33 26.67 -5.14 -37.97
N THR A 34 27.33 -6.04 -37.33
CA THR A 34 28.78 -6.31 -37.49
C THR A 34 29.00 -7.74 -37.87
N SER A 35 30.23 -8.09 -38.30
CA SER A 35 30.60 -9.51 -38.59
C SER A 35 30.38 -10.42 -37.38
N PHE A 36 30.39 -9.87 -36.16
CA PHE A 36 30.18 -10.64 -34.93
C PHE A 36 28.72 -11.06 -34.72
N ASN A 37 27.73 -10.20 -35.11
CA ASN A 37 26.31 -10.46 -34.87
C ASN A 37 25.48 -10.71 -36.13
N ALA A 38 26.07 -10.65 -37.32
CA ALA A 38 25.35 -10.82 -38.60
C ALA A 38 24.64 -12.17 -38.71
N GLU A 39 25.28 -13.26 -38.30
CA GLU A 39 24.68 -14.61 -38.33
C GLU A 39 23.48 -14.69 -37.38
N PHE A 40 23.55 -14.07 -36.18
CA PHE A 40 22.46 -14.02 -35.26
C PHE A 40 21.29 -13.16 -35.81
N GLN A 41 21.55 -12.01 -36.44
CA GLN A 41 20.55 -11.22 -37.09
C GLN A 41 19.84 -11.97 -38.22
N ASN A 42 20.57 -12.76 -38.99
CA ASN A 42 20.02 -13.64 -40.02
C ASN A 42 19.11 -14.71 -39.40
N LEU A 43 19.59 -15.40 -38.36
CA LEU A 43 18.84 -16.44 -37.66
C LEU A 43 17.49 -15.88 -37.12
N ILE A 44 17.52 -14.77 -36.42
CA ILE A 44 16.28 -14.21 -35.84
C ILE A 44 15.32 -13.69 -36.91
N SER A 45 15.83 -13.18 -38.04
CA SER A 45 14.96 -12.72 -39.13
C SER A 45 14.22 -13.89 -39.78
N ARG A 46 14.91 -15.01 -40.05
CA ARG A 46 14.28 -16.21 -40.60
C ARG A 46 13.33 -16.89 -39.60
N PHE A 47 13.79 -17.12 -38.38
CA PHE A 47 13.05 -17.92 -37.42
C PHE A 47 11.99 -17.11 -36.66
N ALA A 48 12.39 -16.06 -35.93
CA ALA A 48 11.45 -15.32 -35.13
C ALA A 48 10.48 -14.50 -35.99
N TRP A 49 11.00 -13.76 -36.97
CA TRP A 49 10.18 -12.84 -37.76
C TRP A 49 9.44 -13.50 -38.91
N ASN A 50 10.02 -14.50 -39.58
CA ASN A 50 9.32 -15.25 -40.63
C ASN A 50 8.44 -16.35 -40.04
N GLU A 51 9.05 -17.32 -39.34
CA GLU A 51 8.36 -18.53 -38.89
C GLU A 51 7.35 -18.29 -37.77
N ILE A 52 7.64 -17.40 -36.81
CA ILE A 52 6.77 -17.19 -35.65
C ILE A 52 5.84 -16.01 -35.86
N TRP A 53 6.37 -14.83 -36.19
CA TRP A 53 5.54 -13.64 -36.43
C TRP A 53 4.72 -13.72 -37.71
N GLY A 54 5.19 -14.45 -38.70
CA GLY A 54 4.49 -14.70 -39.97
C GLY A 54 3.43 -15.81 -39.91
N ARG A 55 3.29 -16.56 -38.83
CA ARG A 55 2.32 -17.67 -38.75
C ARG A 55 0.88 -17.19 -38.70
N PRO A 56 -0.06 -17.88 -39.38
CA PRO A 56 -1.46 -17.49 -39.46
C PRO A 56 -2.27 -17.77 -38.18
N GLY A 57 -1.74 -18.50 -37.18
CA GLY A 57 -2.51 -18.98 -36.02
C GLY A 57 -2.93 -17.91 -35.02
N LEU A 58 -2.20 -16.80 -34.93
CA LEU A 58 -2.53 -15.64 -34.09
C LEU A 58 -2.29 -14.36 -34.89
N ASP A 59 -3.14 -13.37 -34.73
CA ASP A 59 -2.94 -12.06 -35.31
C ASP A 59 -1.75 -11.31 -34.64
N ALA A 60 -1.26 -10.29 -35.32
CA ALA A 60 -0.08 -9.53 -34.90
C ALA A 60 -0.29 -8.80 -33.57
N LYS A 61 -1.50 -8.32 -33.32
CA LYS A 61 -1.89 -7.62 -32.10
C LYS A 61 -1.86 -8.56 -30.90
N THR A 62 -2.44 -9.75 -31.01
CA THR A 62 -2.38 -10.80 -29.97
C THR A 62 -0.93 -11.21 -29.67
N ARG A 63 -0.08 -11.40 -30.71
CA ARG A 63 1.34 -11.70 -30.49
C ARG A 63 2.05 -10.59 -29.74
N ARG A 64 1.73 -9.33 -30.01
CA ARG A 64 2.28 -8.17 -29.32
C ARG A 64 1.90 -8.16 -27.83
N VAL A 65 0.65 -8.46 -27.50
CA VAL A 65 0.19 -8.60 -26.12
C VAL A 65 0.99 -9.67 -25.37
N ILE A 66 1.21 -10.82 -26.02
CA ILE A 66 2.02 -11.92 -25.43
C ILE A 66 3.46 -11.46 -25.17
N VAL A 67 4.09 -10.76 -26.13
CA VAL A 67 5.47 -10.25 -25.96
C VAL A 67 5.55 -9.25 -24.82
N LEU A 68 4.61 -8.30 -24.75
CA LEU A 68 4.59 -7.32 -23.66
C LEU A 68 4.45 -8.01 -22.28
N ALA A 69 3.50 -8.93 -22.14
CA ALA A 69 3.30 -9.66 -20.89
C ALA A 69 4.54 -10.51 -20.51
N THR A 70 5.16 -11.15 -21.51
CA THR A 70 6.36 -11.97 -21.29
C THR A 70 7.57 -11.12 -20.89
N THR A 71 7.79 -9.98 -21.56
CA THR A 71 8.92 -9.08 -21.23
C THR A 71 8.76 -8.45 -19.84
N ILE A 72 7.53 -8.13 -19.42
CA ILE A 72 7.23 -7.71 -18.04
C ILE A 72 7.59 -8.81 -17.04
N ALA A 73 7.11 -10.03 -17.29
CA ALA A 73 7.33 -11.16 -16.39
C ALA A 73 8.82 -11.52 -16.22
N LEU A 74 9.61 -11.34 -17.29
CA LEU A 74 11.04 -11.62 -17.33
C LEU A 74 11.91 -10.40 -16.95
N GLY A 75 11.33 -9.22 -16.72
CA GLY A 75 12.07 -7.98 -16.44
C GLY A 75 12.95 -7.51 -17.61
N ARG A 76 12.55 -7.78 -18.86
CA ARG A 76 13.27 -7.39 -20.07
C ARG A 76 12.82 -6.00 -20.54
N TRP A 77 13.33 -4.98 -19.87
CA TRP A 77 12.81 -3.62 -20.01
C TRP A 77 13.15 -2.96 -21.34
N GLU A 78 14.32 -3.21 -21.91
CA GLU A 78 14.71 -2.67 -23.22
C GLU A 78 13.80 -3.22 -24.35
N GLU A 79 13.54 -4.53 -24.33
CA GLU A 79 12.60 -5.16 -25.28
C GLU A 79 11.17 -4.72 -25.04
N PHE A 80 10.79 -4.53 -23.76
CA PHE A 80 9.49 -4.01 -23.38
C PHE A 80 9.28 -2.61 -23.94
N GLU A 81 10.20 -1.67 -23.74
CA GLU A 81 10.11 -0.29 -24.28
C GLU A 81 10.03 -0.27 -25.79
N LEU A 82 10.83 -1.08 -26.48
CA LEU A 82 10.79 -1.24 -27.90
C LEU A 82 9.38 -1.64 -28.38
N HIS A 83 8.82 -2.67 -27.76
CA HIS A 83 7.51 -3.19 -28.14
C HIS A 83 6.36 -2.26 -27.73
N VAL A 84 6.45 -1.51 -26.62
CA VAL A 84 5.50 -0.46 -26.24
C VAL A 84 5.48 0.64 -27.31
N ARG A 85 6.66 1.15 -27.68
CA ARG A 85 6.79 2.20 -28.72
C ARG A 85 6.22 1.73 -30.06
N ALA A 86 6.61 0.55 -30.49
CA ALA A 86 6.11 -0.05 -31.73
C ALA A 86 4.60 -0.38 -31.66
N ALA A 87 4.07 -0.71 -30.49
CA ALA A 87 2.64 -0.92 -30.29
C ALA A 87 1.82 0.38 -30.44
N LEU A 88 2.34 1.49 -29.92
CA LEU A 88 1.64 2.77 -29.96
C LEU A 88 1.73 3.47 -31.34
N LEU A 89 2.83 3.27 -32.08
CA LEU A 89 3.11 3.90 -33.37
C LEU A 89 2.81 3.02 -34.58
N GLY A 90 2.47 1.75 -34.38
CA GLY A 90 2.22 0.77 -35.43
C GLY A 90 0.99 1.11 -36.32
N ASP A 91 0.83 0.33 -37.36
CA ASP A 91 -0.34 0.39 -38.23
C ASP A 91 -1.62 -0.12 -37.52
N ALA A 92 -2.78 -0.02 -38.22
CA ALA A 92 -4.06 -0.42 -37.63
C ALA A 92 -4.14 -1.90 -37.19
N GLU A 93 -3.37 -2.78 -37.83
CA GLU A 93 -3.39 -4.22 -37.54
C GLU A 93 -2.50 -4.59 -36.35
N THR A 94 -1.49 -3.78 -36.06
CA THR A 94 -0.48 -4.06 -35.04
C THR A 94 -0.57 -3.14 -33.83
N ARG A 95 -1.29 -2.03 -33.95
CA ARG A 95 -1.38 -0.98 -32.92
C ARG A 95 -2.23 -1.40 -31.73
N LEU A 96 -1.74 -1.06 -30.56
CA LEU A 96 -2.52 -1.01 -29.31
C LEU A 96 -2.87 0.43 -28.99
N THR A 97 -4.11 0.66 -28.58
CA THR A 97 -4.49 1.93 -27.98
C THR A 97 -3.86 2.05 -26.60
N PRO A 98 -3.69 3.27 -26.03
CA PRO A 98 -3.23 3.44 -24.66
C PRO A 98 -4.09 2.71 -23.63
N ASP A 99 -5.42 2.60 -23.86
CA ASP A 99 -6.31 1.86 -22.96
C ASP A 99 -6.09 0.34 -23.06
N GLU A 100 -5.92 -0.21 -24.23
CA GLU A 100 -5.56 -1.62 -24.40
C GLU A 100 -4.18 -1.92 -23.80
N MET A 101 -3.21 -1.01 -23.95
CA MET A 101 -1.90 -1.12 -23.30
C MET A 101 -2.08 -1.19 -21.78
N LYS A 102 -2.87 -0.29 -21.20
CA LYS A 102 -3.17 -0.28 -19.77
C LYS A 102 -3.74 -1.63 -19.30
N GLU A 103 -4.68 -2.22 -20.06
CA GLU A 103 -5.25 -3.52 -19.69
C GLU A 103 -4.21 -4.65 -19.72
N VAL A 104 -3.28 -4.65 -20.67
CA VAL A 104 -2.16 -5.60 -20.71
C VAL A 104 -1.29 -5.45 -19.44
N LEU A 105 -0.97 -4.22 -19.03
CA LEU A 105 -0.18 -3.95 -17.84
C LEU A 105 -0.93 -4.36 -16.56
N MET A 106 -2.23 -4.06 -16.47
CA MET A 106 -3.08 -4.46 -15.34
C MET A 106 -3.17 -6.00 -15.22
N GLN A 107 -3.40 -6.69 -16.32
CA GLN A 107 -3.44 -8.16 -16.35
C GLN A 107 -2.08 -8.76 -15.96
N SER A 108 -0.98 -8.17 -16.45
CA SER A 108 0.38 -8.61 -16.09
C SER A 108 0.69 -8.43 -14.60
N ALA A 109 0.10 -7.42 -13.93
CA ALA A 109 0.27 -7.21 -12.49
C ALA A 109 -0.16 -8.41 -11.64
N ILE A 110 -1.18 -9.14 -12.11
CA ILE A 110 -1.71 -10.31 -11.39
C ILE A 110 -0.76 -11.51 -11.49
N TYR A 111 -0.14 -11.73 -12.64
CA TYR A 111 0.67 -12.92 -12.91
C TYR A 111 2.18 -12.70 -12.76
N ALA A 112 2.68 -11.49 -13.10
CA ALA A 112 4.09 -11.11 -12.95
C ALA A 112 4.39 -10.37 -11.63
N GLY A 113 3.34 -9.95 -10.91
CA GLY A 113 3.42 -9.24 -9.65
C GLY A 113 3.44 -7.72 -9.80
N VAL A 114 2.91 -7.04 -8.78
CA VAL A 114 2.75 -5.57 -8.74
C VAL A 114 4.07 -4.82 -8.94
N PRO A 115 5.23 -5.24 -8.36
CA PRO A 115 6.49 -4.53 -8.61
C PRO A 115 6.90 -4.49 -10.08
N ALA A 116 6.76 -5.59 -10.82
CA ALA A 116 7.04 -5.65 -12.25
C ALA A 116 6.06 -4.75 -13.05
N ALA A 117 4.77 -4.78 -12.68
CA ALA A 117 3.78 -3.91 -13.31
C ALA A 117 4.04 -2.42 -13.03
N ASN A 118 4.41 -2.02 -11.81
CA ASN A 118 4.78 -0.64 -11.50
C ASN A 118 5.91 -0.13 -12.39
N THR A 119 6.94 -0.95 -12.58
CA THR A 119 8.04 -0.63 -13.49
C THR A 119 7.54 -0.51 -14.94
N ALA A 120 6.70 -1.45 -15.39
CA ALA A 120 6.12 -1.42 -16.72
C ALA A 120 5.24 -0.17 -16.96
N PHE A 121 4.41 0.22 -15.97
CA PHE A 121 3.62 1.46 -16.03
C PHE A 121 4.53 2.69 -16.13
N ALA A 122 5.63 2.76 -15.38
CA ALA A 122 6.57 3.88 -15.43
C ALA A 122 7.20 4.02 -16.82
N HIS A 123 7.70 2.92 -17.41
CA HIS A 123 8.25 2.90 -18.77
C HIS A 123 7.20 3.27 -19.82
N ALA A 124 6.00 2.69 -19.75
CA ALA A 124 4.92 2.98 -20.69
C ALA A 124 4.47 4.45 -20.60
N GLN A 125 4.36 5.04 -19.42
CA GLN A 125 4.05 6.46 -19.23
C GLN A 125 5.13 7.37 -19.81
N GLN A 126 6.41 7.01 -19.65
CA GLN A 126 7.51 7.77 -20.27
C GLN A 126 7.37 7.77 -21.77
N ILE A 127 7.15 6.62 -22.40
CA ILE A 127 6.98 6.52 -23.86
C ILE A 127 5.73 7.29 -24.30
N LEU A 128 4.62 7.21 -23.57
CA LEU A 128 3.42 7.98 -23.87
C LEU A 128 3.64 9.50 -23.80
N ARG A 129 4.51 10.02 -22.94
CA ARG A 129 4.91 11.43 -22.95
C ARG A 129 5.67 11.81 -24.22
N GLU A 130 6.49 10.88 -24.74
CA GLU A 130 7.32 11.12 -25.92
C GLU A 130 6.51 11.03 -27.23
N VAL A 131 5.61 10.07 -27.33
CA VAL A 131 4.87 9.78 -28.58
C VAL A 131 3.39 10.20 -28.57
N GLY A 132 2.88 10.64 -27.42
CA GLY A 132 1.46 10.91 -27.20
C GLY A 132 0.88 11.91 -28.21
N GLN A 133 1.59 12.99 -28.51
CA GLN A 133 1.16 13.98 -29.49
C GLN A 133 0.99 13.37 -30.90
N GLN A 134 1.84 12.41 -31.28
CA GLN A 134 1.79 11.76 -32.58
C GLN A 134 0.56 10.85 -32.75
N ILE A 135 0.07 10.29 -31.62
CA ILE A 135 -1.08 9.38 -31.58
C ILE A 135 -2.36 10.05 -31.08
N GLY A 136 -2.34 11.38 -30.87
CA GLY A 136 -3.49 12.12 -30.35
C GLY A 136 -3.88 11.80 -28.92
N TYR A 137 -2.94 11.31 -28.11
CA TYR A 137 -3.16 10.96 -26.71
C TYR A 137 -2.39 11.90 -25.78
N VAL A 138 -3.10 12.54 -24.87
CA VAL A 138 -2.50 13.39 -23.85
C VAL A 138 -2.59 12.68 -22.51
N LEU A 139 -1.44 12.39 -21.89
CA LEU A 139 -1.41 11.99 -20.50
C LEU A 139 -1.87 13.18 -19.66
N THR A 140 -3.16 13.18 -19.33
CA THR A 140 -3.70 14.16 -18.38
C THR A 140 -3.29 13.70 -16.98
N PRO A 141 -2.62 14.55 -16.17
CA PRO A 141 -2.59 14.31 -14.75
C PRO A 141 -4.04 14.13 -14.32
N LEU A 142 -4.38 13.01 -13.70
CA LEU A 142 -5.65 12.94 -13.01
C LEU A 142 -5.64 14.16 -12.10
N ALA A 143 -6.60 15.09 -12.31
CA ALA A 143 -6.93 16.03 -11.25
C ALA A 143 -7.05 15.16 -10.01
N PRO A 144 -6.36 15.47 -8.90
CA PRO A 144 -6.35 14.61 -7.75
C PRO A 144 -7.81 14.30 -7.44
N ALA A 145 -8.25 13.08 -7.71
CA ALA A 145 -9.29 12.51 -6.90
C ALA A 145 -8.72 12.69 -5.51
N GLU A 146 -9.28 13.56 -4.68
CA GLU A 146 -8.68 14.11 -3.47
C GLU A 146 -7.98 13.07 -2.57
N THR A 147 -6.95 12.44 -3.09
CA THR A 147 -5.83 11.84 -2.41
C THR A 147 -4.80 12.94 -2.39
N VAL A 148 -4.96 13.85 -1.46
CA VAL A 148 -3.93 14.83 -1.18
C VAL A 148 -2.74 14.03 -0.66
N HIS A 149 -1.77 13.79 -1.54
CA HIS A 149 -0.40 13.54 -1.09
C HIS A 149 0.16 14.92 -0.75
N PRO A 150 0.29 15.28 0.52
CA PRO A 150 0.89 16.55 0.85
C PRO A 150 2.35 16.50 0.42
N GLY A 151 2.67 17.38 -0.48
CA GLY A 151 4.04 17.70 -0.81
C GLY A 151 4.78 18.19 0.44
N ILE A 152 5.96 17.63 0.61
CA ILE A 152 7.16 18.17 1.24
C ILE A 152 7.00 19.61 1.73
N GLY A 153 6.76 19.78 3.02
CA GLY A 153 6.92 21.06 3.70
C GLY A 153 8.40 21.35 3.89
N LYS A 154 8.89 22.48 3.35
CA LYS A 154 10.24 22.98 3.52
C LYS A 154 10.47 23.44 4.97
N GLU A 155 11.53 22.92 5.53
CA GLU A 155 12.42 23.32 6.62
C GLU A 155 12.11 24.54 7.50
N ALA A 156 12.21 24.30 8.81
CA ALA A 156 12.89 25.19 9.76
C ALA A 156 13.70 24.33 10.73
N ALA A 157 14.97 24.65 10.90
CA ALA A 157 15.92 23.96 11.74
C ALA A 157 15.50 23.97 13.23
N GLY A 158 15.46 22.77 13.83
CA GLY A 158 15.21 22.55 15.24
C GLY A 158 14.25 21.39 15.45
N ARG A 159 14.74 20.19 15.84
CA ARG A 159 14.04 18.90 16.03
C ARG A 159 12.92 18.69 15.00
N SER A 160 13.26 18.13 13.86
CA SER A 160 12.35 17.97 12.72
C SER A 160 11.09 17.21 13.15
N LYS A 161 9.94 17.88 13.07
CA LYS A 161 8.64 17.23 13.17
C LYS A 161 8.51 16.30 11.97
N PRO A 162 8.19 15.00 12.16
CA PRO A 162 8.12 14.07 11.04
C PRO A 162 6.99 14.44 10.09
N THR A 163 7.22 14.28 8.79
CA THR A 163 6.16 14.30 7.79
C THR A 163 5.37 13.01 7.90
N LEU A 164 4.06 13.12 8.05
CA LEU A 164 3.18 11.95 8.08
C LEU A 164 2.54 11.74 6.71
N HIS A 165 2.64 10.53 6.22
CA HIS A 165 1.90 10.07 5.04
C HIS A 165 0.45 9.77 5.44
N TYR A 166 -0.52 10.28 4.67
CA TYR A 166 -1.93 10.03 4.91
C TYR A 166 -2.73 9.90 3.61
N SER A 167 -3.92 9.34 3.72
CA SER A 167 -4.94 9.31 2.67
C SER A 167 -6.23 9.95 3.18
N LEU A 168 -6.86 10.75 2.36
CA LEU A 168 -8.11 11.42 2.64
C LEU A 168 -9.17 10.96 1.65
N ARG A 169 -10.31 10.51 2.16
CA ARG A 169 -11.48 10.12 1.35
C ARG A 169 -12.66 11.02 1.69
N ALA A 170 -13.18 11.71 0.68
CA ALA A 170 -14.40 12.49 0.80
C ALA A 170 -15.65 11.60 0.81
N PRO A 171 -16.79 12.07 1.37
CA PRO A 171 -18.05 11.34 1.30
C PRO A 171 -18.49 11.10 -0.14
N ARG A 172 -18.78 9.85 -0.49
CA ARG A 172 -19.20 9.46 -1.85
C ARG A 172 -20.60 9.94 -2.23
N ASN A 173 -21.43 10.29 -1.24
CA ASN A 173 -22.78 10.79 -1.47
C ASN A 173 -22.83 12.27 -1.91
N GLY A 174 -21.66 12.94 -2.02
CA GLY A 174 -21.54 14.35 -2.40
C GLY A 174 -22.12 15.36 -1.42
N LYS A 175 -22.51 14.92 -0.21
CA LYS A 175 -23.05 15.78 0.86
C LYS A 175 -21.95 16.16 1.85
N ALA A 176 -22.25 17.13 2.72
CA ALA A 176 -21.39 17.40 3.86
C ALA A 176 -21.16 16.12 4.69
N PRO A 177 -19.93 15.87 5.15
CA PRO A 177 -19.63 14.67 5.92
C PRO A 177 -20.41 14.66 7.22
N ARG A 178 -20.98 13.51 7.57
CA ARG A 178 -21.63 13.30 8.86
C ARG A 178 -20.63 13.42 10.00
N HIS A 179 -19.45 12.81 9.83
CA HIS A 179 -18.31 12.87 10.73
C HIS A 179 -17.02 12.92 9.92
N THR A 180 -15.96 13.48 10.51
CA THR A 180 -14.60 13.20 10.10
C THR A 180 -14.08 12.04 10.94
N VAL A 181 -13.75 10.93 10.32
CA VAL A 181 -13.26 9.71 10.97
C VAL A 181 -11.77 9.55 10.70
N VAL A 182 -10.99 9.29 11.74
CA VAL A 182 -9.55 8.97 11.63
C VAL A 182 -9.33 7.50 11.97
N LEU A 183 -8.60 6.78 11.10
CA LEU A 183 -8.27 5.38 11.30
C LEU A 183 -6.76 5.25 11.58
N SER A 184 -6.43 4.80 12.77
CA SER A 184 -5.06 4.73 13.31
C SER A 184 -4.62 3.29 13.49
N HIS A 185 -3.53 2.90 12.79
CA HIS A 185 -3.11 1.52 12.61
C HIS A 185 -2.33 0.93 13.80
N ALA A 186 -2.22 -0.41 13.83
CA ALA A 186 -1.42 -1.16 14.79
C ALA A 186 0.09 -1.08 14.48
N LEU A 187 0.92 -1.38 15.47
CA LEU A 187 2.37 -1.49 15.33
C LEU A 187 2.77 -2.46 14.20
N GLY A 188 3.69 -2.08 13.33
CA GLY A 188 4.13 -2.90 12.19
C GLY A 188 3.09 -3.08 11.08
N CYS A 189 2.00 -2.31 11.12
CA CYS A 189 1.04 -2.13 10.04
C CYS A 189 1.26 -0.76 9.38
N ASP A 190 0.45 -0.43 8.39
CA ASP A 190 0.35 0.87 7.75
C ASP A 190 -1.12 1.24 7.51
N LEU A 191 -1.35 2.43 6.95
CA LEU A 191 -2.69 2.95 6.68
C LEU A 191 -3.57 2.01 5.84
N THR A 192 -2.98 1.16 5.01
CA THR A 192 -3.73 0.25 4.12
C THR A 192 -4.39 -0.92 4.85
N MET A 193 -4.10 -1.13 6.15
CA MET A 193 -4.88 -2.09 6.93
C MET A 193 -6.36 -1.70 7.03
N TRP A 194 -6.66 -0.44 6.79
CA TRP A 194 -7.98 0.15 6.92
C TRP A 194 -8.77 0.27 5.62
N ASP A 195 -8.22 -0.21 4.46
CA ASP A 195 -8.80 0.05 3.14
C ASP A 195 -10.28 -0.34 3.03
N GLU A 196 -10.67 -1.51 3.54
CA GLU A 196 -12.06 -1.99 3.48
C GLU A 196 -12.97 -1.12 4.36
N LEU A 197 -12.58 -0.86 5.61
CA LEU A 197 -13.35 -0.02 6.52
C LEU A 197 -13.43 1.43 6.03
N ALA A 198 -12.32 1.98 5.55
CA ALA A 198 -12.27 3.34 5.01
C ALA A 198 -13.18 3.50 3.80
N GLN A 199 -13.22 2.51 2.90
CA GLN A 199 -14.12 2.50 1.75
C GLN A 199 -15.60 2.46 2.17
N LEU A 200 -15.92 1.70 3.21
CA LEU A 200 -17.28 1.58 3.73
C LEU A 200 -17.72 2.88 4.40
N LEU A 201 -16.88 3.45 5.28
CA LEU A 201 -17.20 4.69 6.01
C LEU A 201 -17.24 5.92 5.10
N ALA A 202 -16.49 5.93 3.99
CA ALA A 202 -16.56 7.00 3.00
C ALA A 202 -17.91 7.06 2.24
N ALA A 203 -18.91 6.24 2.60
CA ALA A 203 -20.26 6.40 2.09
C ALA A 203 -20.85 7.78 2.49
N ASP A 204 -20.65 8.21 3.73
CA ASP A 204 -21.19 9.43 4.31
C ASP A 204 -20.24 10.19 5.25
N CYS A 205 -19.04 9.65 5.51
CA CYS A 205 -18.01 10.27 6.34
C CYS A 205 -16.82 10.75 5.50
N ARG A 206 -16.16 11.81 5.98
CA ARG A 206 -14.79 12.14 5.58
C ARG A 206 -13.85 11.20 6.34
N VAL A 207 -13.03 10.42 5.65
CA VAL A 207 -12.16 9.41 6.27
C VAL A 207 -10.69 9.77 6.06
N VAL A 208 -9.94 9.85 7.14
CA VAL A 208 -8.49 10.04 7.17
C VAL A 208 -7.84 8.74 7.65
N THR A 209 -6.95 8.18 6.85
CA THR A 209 -6.03 7.11 7.27
C THR A 209 -4.61 7.66 7.20
N TYR A 210 -3.73 7.29 8.10
CA TYR A 210 -2.36 7.80 8.09
C TYR A 210 -1.38 6.75 8.62
N ASP A 211 -0.12 6.91 8.25
CA ASP A 211 1.00 6.14 8.76
C ASP A 211 1.60 6.85 9.97
N HIS A 212 1.77 6.14 11.09
CA HIS A 212 2.53 6.66 12.23
C HIS A 212 3.98 6.91 11.85
N ARG A 213 4.68 7.85 12.56
CA ARG A 213 6.13 7.97 12.42
C ARG A 213 6.79 6.59 12.48
N GLY A 214 7.79 6.35 11.64
CA GLY A 214 8.51 5.07 11.56
C GLY A 214 7.74 3.94 10.89
N HIS A 215 6.58 4.19 10.25
CA HIS A 215 5.77 3.21 9.56
C HIS A 215 5.37 3.70 8.17
N GLY A 216 5.06 2.75 7.29
CA GLY A 216 4.57 3.01 5.94
C GLY A 216 5.47 3.97 5.16
N SER A 217 4.89 5.08 4.69
CA SER A 217 5.60 6.14 3.96
C SER A 217 5.84 7.40 4.80
N SER A 218 5.59 7.35 6.12
CA SER A 218 5.93 8.44 7.04
C SER A 218 7.41 8.45 7.40
N ASP A 219 7.92 9.64 7.76
CA ASP A 219 9.30 9.77 8.24
C ASP A 219 9.57 8.88 9.47
N ALA A 220 10.81 8.40 9.56
CA ALA A 220 11.31 7.59 10.68
C ALA A 220 12.44 8.35 11.42
N PRO A 221 12.12 9.35 12.27
CA PRO A 221 13.13 10.05 13.04
C PRO A 221 13.94 9.09 13.93
N ALA A 222 15.24 9.32 14.04
CA ALA A 222 16.08 8.50 14.91
C ALA A 222 15.70 8.65 16.38
N GLY A 223 15.76 7.54 17.14
CA GLY A 223 15.55 7.51 18.58
C GLY A 223 14.38 6.67 19.06
N LEU A 224 14.15 6.71 20.37
CA LEU A 224 13.00 6.07 21.00
C LEU A 224 11.82 7.05 21.01
N TYR A 225 10.61 6.56 20.78
CA TYR A 225 9.40 7.38 20.78
C TYR A 225 8.58 7.18 22.05
N SER A 226 7.69 8.13 22.32
CA SER A 226 6.68 8.05 23.37
C SER A 226 5.26 8.11 22.74
N MET A 227 4.25 7.62 23.46
CA MET A 227 2.85 7.74 23.02
C MET A 227 2.41 9.21 22.92
N ALA A 228 2.95 10.06 23.80
CA ALA A 228 2.72 11.50 23.75
C ALA A 228 3.19 12.13 22.42
N GLU A 229 4.37 11.75 21.93
CA GLU A 229 4.89 12.24 20.64
C GLU A 229 4.05 11.74 19.44
N LEU A 230 3.59 10.47 19.48
CA LEU A 230 2.72 9.94 18.44
C LEU A 230 1.35 10.66 18.44
N ALA A 231 0.83 10.99 19.62
CA ALA A 231 -0.42 11.76 19.77
C ALA A 231 -0.26 13.22 19.31
N ASP A 232 0.87 13.85 19.61
CA ASP A 232 1.17 15.21 19.16
C ASP A 232 1.36 15.29 17.64
N ASP A 233 1.94 14.26 17.02
CA ASP A 233 1.98 14.14 15.55
C ASP A 233 0.58 14.04 14.95
N ALA A 234 -0.27 13.18 15.51
CA ALA A 234 -1.65 13.05 15.07
C ALA A 234 -2.41 14.38 15.24
N ALA A 235 -2.26 15.04 16.38
CA ALA A 235 -2.89 16.35 16.63
C ALA A 235 -2.43 17.43 15.63
N ARG A 236 -1.14 17.41 15.25
CA ARG A 236 -0.58 18.30 14.23
C ARG A 236 -1.22 18.01 12.86
N LEU A 237 -1.25 16.74 12.44
CA LEU A 237 -1.90 16.33 11.18
C LEU A 237 -3.36 16.80 11.12
N LEU A 238 -4.14 16.61 12.20
CA LEU A 238 -5.54 17.02 12.26
C LEU A 238 -5.72 18.54 12.13
N ARG A 239 -4.81 19.34 12.70
CA ARG A 239 -4.83 20.81 12.55
C ARG A 239 -4.42 21.23 11.14
N GLU A 240 -3.41 20.60 10.54
CA GLU A 240 -2.99 20.87 9.15
C GLU A 240 -4.11 20.54 8.14
N LEU A 241 -4.93 19.53 8.43
CA LEU A 241 -6.08 19.14 7.61
C LEU A 241 -7.36 19.97 7.87
N ASP A 242 -7.32 20.88 8.82
CA ASP A 242 -8.50 21.61 9.30
C ASP A 242 -9.71 20.69 9.49
N SER A 243 -9.47 19.55 10.15
CA SER A 243 -10.45 18.47 10.22
C SER A 243 -11.55 18.69 11.25
N GLY A 244 -11.43 19.71 12.11
CA GLY A 244 -12.30 19.89 13.26
C GLY A 244 -12.16 18.73 14.27
N PRO A 245 -13.11 18.60 15.21
CA PRO A 245 -13.16 17.43 16.08
C PRO A 245 -13.50 16.17 15.30
N VAL A 246 -12.71 15.10 15.52
CA VAL A 246 -12.81 13.84 14.76
C VAL A 246 -13.33 12.68 15.60
N VAL A 247 -13.89 11.67 14.96
CA VAL A 247 -14.10 10.37 15.56
C VAL A 247 -12.83 9.54 15.30
N TRP A 248 -12.09 9.27 16.37
CA TRP A 248 -10.86 8.49 16.31
C TRP A 248 -11.15 7.01 16.48
N ILE A 249 -10.67 6.18 15.56
CA ILE A 249 -10.76 4.72 15.60
C ILE A 249 -9.35 4.19 15.57
N GLY A 250 -8.86 3.68 16.69
CA GLY A 250 -7.48 3.19 16.83
C GLY A 250 -7.44 1.73 17.22
N LEU A 251 -6.61 0.95 16.52
CA LEU A 251 -6.37 -0.44 16.84
C LEU A 251 -4.97 -0.61 17.45
N SER A 252 -4.88 -1.28 18.62
CA SER A 252 -3.63 -1.58 19.31
C SER A 252 -2.83 -0.30 19.63
N MET A 253 -1.66 -0.08 19.03
CA MET A 253 -0.90 1.16 19.15
C MET A 253 -1.74 2.37 18.77
N GLY A 254 -2.54 2.29 17.71
CA GLY A 254 -3.45 3.37 17.32
C GLY A 254 -4.50 3.70 18.37
N GLY A 255 -4.93 2.71 19.17
CA GLY A 255 -5.81 2.93 20.33
C GLY A 255 -5.07 3.60 21.49
N MET A 256 -3.80 3.26 21.75
CA MET A 256 -2.97 3.92 22.75
C MET A 256 -2.74 5.40 22.39
N VAL A 257 -2.46 5.67 21.10
CA VAL A 257 -2.35 7.05 20.59
C VAL A 257 -3.67 7.79 20.76
N GLY A 258 -4.81 7.14 20.50
CA GLY A 258 -6.14 7.74 20.70
C GLY A 258 -6.40 8.14 22.14
N GLN A 259 -5.98 7.32 23.11
CA GLN A 259 -6.07 7.67 24.54
C GLN A 259 -5.25 8.92 24.87
N GLU A 260 -3.98 8.96 24.47
CA GLU A 260 -3.13 10.14 24.67
C GLU A 260 -3.67 11.38 23.92
N LEU A 261 -4.17 11.21 22.71
CA LEU A 261 -4.77 12.29 21.94
C LEU A 261 -5.98 12.89 22.68
N ALA A 262 -6.90 12.04 23.17
CA ALA A 262 -8.07 12.48 23.91
C ALA A 262 -7.72 13.18 25.23
N LEU A 263 -6.64 12.74 25.89
CA LEU A 263 -6.15 13.33 27.14
C LEU A 263 -5.41 14.66 26.92
N ARG A 264 -4.61 14.77 25.88
CA ARG A 264 -3.73 15.93 25.62
C ARG A 264 -4.40 17.00 24.75
N HIS A 265 -5.28 16.58 23.86
CA HIS A 265 -5.95 17.41 22.86
C HIS A 265 -7.46 17.13 22.80
N PRO A 266 -8.21 17.24 23.91
CA PRO A 266 -9.60 16.82 24.01
C PRO A 266 -10.51 17.52 22.99
N SER A 267 -10.21 18.77 22.62
CA SER A 267 -10.99 19.52 21.62
C SER A 267 -10.89 18.94 20.20
N LEU A 268 -9.94 18.05 19.92
CA LEU A 268 -9.80 17.38 18.62
C LEU A 268 -10.57 16.06 18.53
N VAL A 269 -11.13 15.54 19.62
CA VAL A 269 -11.75 14.21 19.67
C VAL A 269 -13.23 14.33 20.03
N ALA A 270 -14.11 14.11 19.05
CA ALA A 270 -15.56 14.06 19.24
C ALA A 270 -16.04 12.70 19.72
N GLY A 271 -15.37 11.62 19.29
CA GLY A 271 -15.66 10.25 19.69
C GLY A 271 -14.41 9.39 19.62
N LEU A 272 -14.35 8.32 20.39
CA LEU A 272 -13.16 7.48 20.55
C LEU A 272 -13.53 5.99 20.48
N ALA A 273 -13.04 5.27 19.46
CA ALA A 273 -13.14 3.82 19.38
C ALA A 273 -11.75 3.19 19.63
N LEU A 274 -11.64 2.43 20.68
CA LEU A 274 -10.41 1.80 21.18
C LEU A 274 -10.48 0.28 20.93
N ALA A 275 -9.85 -0.18 19.87
CA ALA A 275 -9.90 -1.57 19.46
C ALA A 275 -8.61 -2.33 19.84
N ASN A 276 -8.75 -3.51 20.48
CA ASN A 276 -7.63 -4.42 20.77
C ASN A 276 -6.42 -3.69 21.39
N THR A 277 -6.64 -2.91 22.43
CA THR A 277 -5.66 -2.00 23.01
C THR A 277 -5.66 -2.06 24.55
N THR A 278 -4.75 -1.34 25.17
CA THR A 278 -4.61 -1.26 26.64
C THR A 278 -4.20 0.13 27.09
N SER A 279 -4.44 0.46 28.33
CA SER A 279 -3.93 1.69 28.98
C SER A 279 -2.51 1.51 29.55
N GLY A 280 -2.02 0.29 29.66
CA GLY A 280 -0.71 0.00 30.23
C GLY A 280 -0.42 -1.48 30.32
N TYR A 281 0.84 -1.82 30.48
CA TYR A 281 1.31 -3.18 30.63
C TYR A 281 1.87 -3.43 32.03
N PRO A 282 1.67 -4.64 32.61
CA PRO A 282 2.37 -5.04 33.85
C PRO A 282 3.88 -5.12 33.57
N ALA A 283 4.68 -5.03 34.66
CA ALA A 283 6.14 -5.00 34.58
C ALA A 283 6.73 -6.15 33.74
N ALA A 284 6.27 -7.39 33.96
CA ALA A 284 6.74 -8.56 33.21
C ALA A 284 6.51 -8.45 31.69
N ALA A 285 5.45 -7.77 31.24
CA ALA A 285 5.21 -7.55 29.81
C ALA A 285 6.12 -6.44 29.24
N ARG A 286 6.56 -5.48 30.05
CA ARG A 286 7.55 -4.46 29.66
C ARG A 286 8.90 -5.11 29.32
N ASP A 287 9.32 -6.13 30.06
CA ASP A 287 10.54 -6.88 29.74
C ASP A 287 10.46 -7.58 28.38
N ALA A 288 9.31 -8.14 28.04
CA ALA A 288 9.09 -8.74 26.72
C ALA A 288 9.21 -7.71 25.58
N TRP A 289 8.79 -6.46 25.79
CA TRP A 289 9.00 -5.37 24.82
C TRP A 289 10.48 -5.01 24.67
N GLN A 290 11.25 -4.97 25.78
CA GLN A 290 12.70 -4.75 25.72
C GLN A 290 13.42 -5.87 24.98
N GLN A 291 13.04 -7.14 25.22
CA GLN A 291 13.58 -8.28 24.49
C GLN A 291 13.27 -8.20 22.98
N ARG A 292 12.04 -7.80 22.61
CA ARG A 292 11.67 -7.58 21.20
C ARG A 292 12.54 -6.49 20.55
N ILE A 293 12.75 -5.36 21.23
CA ILE A 293 13.64 -4.29 20.77
C ILE A 293 15.06 -4.81 20.57
N ALA A 294 15.60 -5.57 21.52
CA ALA A 294 16.93 -6.14 21.42
C ALA A 294 17.04 -7.12 20.24
N THR A 295 16.05 -7.99 20.05
CA THR A 295 16.00 -8.93 18.92
C THR A 295 15.98 -8.20 17.59
N VAL A 296 15.13 -7.18 17.43
CA VAL A 296 15.05 -6.41 16.18
C VAL A 296 16.35 -5.66 15.91
N ARG A 297 16.97 -5.09 16.95
CA ARG A 297 18.25 -4.37 16.82
C ARG A 297 19.38 -5.28 16.35
N THR A 298 19.42 -6.52 16.82
CA THR A 298 20.50 -7.47 16.51
C THR A 298 20.23 -8.26 15.23
N ASN A 299 18.99 -8.70 15.02
CA ASN A 299 18.65 -9.71 14.01
C ASN A 299 17.65 -9.20 12.95
N GLY A 300 17.24 -7.92 13.03
CA GLY A 300 16.24 -7.34 12.14
C GLY A 300 14.79 -7.73 12.47
N ILE A 301 13.85 -7.07 11.82
CA ILE A 301 12.39 -7.29 12.05
C ILE A 301 11.98 -8.70 11.63
N GLU A 302 12.61 -9.27 10.62
CA GLU A 302 12.26 -10.60 10.12
C GLU A 302 12.37 -11.68 11.20
N ALA A 303 13.31 -11.56 12.13
CA ALA A 303 13.51 -12.50 13.24
C ALA A 303 12.29 -12.63 14.17
N ILE A 304 11.42 -11.64 14.19
CA ILE A 304 10.21 -11.65 15.03
C ILE A 304 8.92 -11.82 14.23
N ALA A 305 9.00 -11.79 12.88
CA ALA A 305 7.83 -11.65 12.03
C ALA A 305 6.79 -12.76 12.23
N ASP A 306 7.19 -14.01 12.29
CA ASP A 306 6.27 -15.15 12.43
C ASP A 306 5.61 -15.18 13.80
N ALA A 307 6.36 -14.83 14.87
CA ALA A 307 5.81 -14.70 16.22
C ALA A 307 4.79 -13.55 16.30
N VAL A 308 5.04 -12.44 15.59
CA VAL A 308 4.07 -11.33 15.49
C VAL A 308 2.82 -11.77 14.74
N MET A 309 2.94 -12.47 13.61
CA MET A 309 1.77 -12.99 12.87
C MET A 309 0.96 -13.96 13.73
N GLY A 310 1.63 -14.78 14.56
CA GLY A 310 0.96 -15.67 15.51
C GLY A 310 0.15 -14.95 16.59
N ARG A 311 0.54 -13.73 16.97
CA ARG A 311 -0.21 -12.87 17.91
C ARG A 311 -1.30 -12.07 17.22
N TYR A 312 -1.08 -11.66 15.96
CA TYR A 312 -2.01 -10.81 15.22
C TYR A 312 -3.24 -11.58 14.74
N PHE A 313 -3.04 -12.85 14.37
CA PHE A 313 -4.09 -13.69 13.79
C PHE A 313 -4.18 -15.02 14.51
N HIS A 314 -5.40 -15.47 14.82
CA HIS A 314 -5.59 -16.79 15.40
C HIS A 314 -5.29 -17.90 14.36
N GLU A 315 -5.04 -19.11 14.85
CA GLU A 315 -4.54 -20.23 14.05
C GLU A 315 -5.41 -20.55 12.83
N ARG A 316 -6.72 -20.63 13.01
CA ARG A 316 -7.65 -20.92 11.93
C ARG A 316 -7.60 -19.86 10.83
N PHE A 317 -7.56 -18.56 11.19
CA PHE A 317 -7.44 -17.48 10.20
C PHE A 317 -6.13 -17.57 9.43
N ARG A 318 -5.02 -17.89 10.10
CA ARG A 318 -3.72 -18.07 9.45
C ARG A 318 -3.73 -19.23 8.43
N ALA A 319 -4.46 -20.29 8.71
CA ALA A 319 -4.62 -21.43 7.80
C ALA A 319 -5.51 -21.07 6.58
N GLU A 320 -6.68 -20.46 6.84
CA GLU A 320 -7.68 -20.17 5.80
C GLU A 320 -7.30 -18.96 4.92
N TYR A 321 -6.67 -17.92 5.51
CA TYR A 321 -6.38 -16.65 4.84
C TYR A 321 -4.87 -16.36 4.71
N SER A 322 -4.12 -17.38 4.35
CA SER A 322 -2.64 -17.32 4.29
C SER A 322 -2.10 -16.17 3.42
N ALA A 323 -2.80 -15.79 2.34
CA ALA A 323 -2.42 -14.65 1.50
C ALA A 323 -2.50 -13.31 2.25
N THR A 324 -3.55 -13.10 3.05
CA THR A 324 -3.69 -11.92 3.92
C THR A 324 -2.57 -11.90 4.96
N VAL A 325 -2.31 -13.02 5.63
CA VAL A 325 -1.23 -13.11 6.63
C VAL A 325 0.13 -12.79 6.02
N ARG A 326 0.44 -13.34 4.82
CA ARG A 326 1.68 -13.01 4.09
C ARG A 326 1.77 -11.52 3.73
N ARG A 327 0.66 -10.87 3.38
CA ARG A 327 0.62 -9.42 3.12
C ARG A 327 1.02 -8.62 4.37
N PHE A 328 0.46 -8.94 5.54
CA PHE A 328 0.80 -8.29 6.81
C PHE A 328 2.23 -8.59 7.25
N ARG A 329 2.70 -9.85 7.08
CA ARG A 329 4.10 -10.22 7.34
C ARG A 329 5.06 -9.38 6.48
N ARG A 330 4.77 -9.22 5.19
CA ARG A 330 5.59 -8.41 4.27
C ARG A 330 5.65 -6.95 4.74
N ARG A 331 4.52 -6.35 5.12
CA ARG A 331 4.49 -4.98 5.64
C ARG A 331 5.34 -4.82 6.89
N LEU A 332 5.20 -5.75 7.82
CA LEU A 332 6.01 -5.75 9.04
C LEU A 332 7.51 -5.77 8.72
N ILE A 333 7.97 -6.68 7.88
CA ILE A 333 9.41 -6.81 7.58
C ILE A 333 9.98 -5.65 6.73
N THR A 334 9.12 -4.90 6.02
CA THR A 334 9.52 -3.72 5.24
C THR A 334 9.41 -2.43 6.04
N THR A 335 8.93 -2.45 7.27
CA THR A 335 8.90 -1.29 8.17
C THR A 335 10.33 -0.87 8.52
N ASP A 336 10.59 0.43 8.63
CA ASP A 336 11.88 0.95 9.10
C ASP A 336 12.22 0.37 10.49
N ALA A 337 13.39 -0.26 10.62
CA ALA A 337 13.74 -0.97 11.87
C ALA A 337 13.92 -0.01 13.05
N GLY A 338 14.47 1.19 12.82
CA GLY A 338 14.63 2.24 13.83
C GLY A 338 13.28 2.77 14.29
N GLY A 339 12.40 3.08 13.33
CA GLY A 339 11.04 3.51 13.58
C GLY A 339 10.20 2.47 14.33
N TYR A 340 10.30 1.19 13.93
CA TYR A 340 9.66 0.08 14.63
C TYR A 340 10.15 -0.04 16.08
N ILE A 341 11.47 0.04 16.32
CA ILE A 341 12.07 0.04 17.67
C ILE A 341 11.55 1.22 18.49
N GLY A 342 11.53 2.43 17.89
CA GLY A 342 10.98 3.62 18.53
C GLY A 342 9.53 3.43 18.98
N CYS A 343 8.69 2.88 18.12
CA CYS A 343 7.29 2.59 18.44
C CYS A 343 7.15 1.42 19.43
N CYS A 344 7.99 0.37 19.37
CA CYS A 344 8.02 -0.68 20.41
C CYS A 344 8.28 -0.11 21.80
N HIS A 345 9.20 0.87 21.90
CA HIS A 345 9.45 1.55 23.17
C HIS A 345 8.22 2.31 23.65
N ALA A 346 7.59 3.11 22.77
CA ALA A 346 6.37 3.84 23.09
C ALA A 346 5.25 2.91 23.58
N VAL A 347 5.04 1.77 22.91
CA VAL A 347 4.04 0.75 23.30
C VAL A 347 4.40 0.12 24.65
N GLY A 348 5.66 -0.29 24.84
CA GLY A 348 6.10 -0.92 26.08
C GLY A 348 6.02 -0.01 27.32
N MET A 349 6.10 1.30 27.10
CA MET A 349 6.08 2.33 28.15
C MET A 349 4.73 3.02 28.31
N VAL A 350 3.70 2.63 27.55
CA VAL A 350 2.37 3.25 27.67
C VAL A 350 1.82 3.10 29.07
N ASP A 351 1.36 4.21 29.64
CA ASP A 351 0.61 4.24 30.90
C ASP A 351 -0.33 5.45 30.94
N THR A 352 -1.56 5.22 30.59
CA THR A 352 -2.66 6.20 30.69
C THR A 352 -3.63 5.85 31.82
N SER A 353 -3.39 4.75 32.54
CA SER A 353 -4.35 4.12 33.46
C SER A 353 -4.90 5.08 34.50
N ALA A 354 -4.05 5.92 35.12
CA ALA A 354 -4.47 6.87 36.15
C ALA A 354 -5.24 8.07 35.59
N ARG A 355 -5.25 8.26 34.25
CA ARG A 355 -5.87 9.42 33.60
C ARG A 355 -7.10 9.08 32.77
N LEU A 356 -7.49 7.80 32.64
CA LEU A 356 -8.62 7.35 31.84
C LEU A 356 -9.94 8.02 32.18
N SER A 357 -10.18 8.32 33.47
CA SER A 357 -11.38 9.03 33.94
C SER A 357 -11.48 10.47 33.45
N GLN A 358 -10.40 11.04 32.88
CA GLN A 358 -10.37 12.39 32.31
C GLN A 358 -10.77 12.40 30.81
N ILE A 359 -10.93 11.22 30.18
CA ILE A 359 -11.38 11.14 28.79
C ILE A 359 -12.87 11.51 28.73
N ALA A 360 -13.16 12.67 28.14
CA ALA A 360 -14.53 13.19 28.03
C ALA A 360 -15.27 12.70 26.78
N ALA A 361 -14.54 12.23 25.76
CA ALA A 361 -15.12 11.78 24.50
C ALA A 361 -15.96 10.52 24.70
N THR A 362 -17.15 10.47 24.08
CA THR A 362 -17.94 9.23 24.00
C THR A 362 -17.07 8.10 23.47
N THR A 363 -17.01 6.99 24.23
CA THR A 363 -16.02 5.94 23.94
C THR A 363 -16.67 4.58 23.69
N LEU A 364 -16.22 3.92 22.61
CA LEU A 364 -16.45 2.51 22.33
C LEU A 364 -15.14 1.73 22.52
N VAL A 365 -15.16 0.69 23.33
CA VAL A 365 -14.06 -0.27 23.44
C VAL A 365 -14.41 -1.53 22.64
N ILE A 366 -13.51 -1.99 21.76
CA ILE A 366 -13.71 -3.19 20.96
C ILE A 366 -12.61 -4.19 21.34
N ALA A 367 -12.99 -5.42 21.65
CA ALA A 367 -12.06 -6.50 21.98
C ALA A 367 -12.27 -7.70 21.04
N GLY A 368 -11.20 -8.33 20.60
CA GLY A 368 -11.23 -9.66 20.02
C GLY A 368 -11.28 -10.71 21.13
N GLU A 369 -12.20 -11.67 21.03
CA GLU A 369 -12.37 -12.76 22.02
C GLU A 369 -11.09 -13.58 22.23
N LEU A 370 -10.30 -13.76 21.16
CA LEU A 370 -9.09 -14.59 21.14
C LEU A 370 -7.79 -13.78 21.21
N ASP A 371 -7.86 -12.49 21.51
CA ASP A 371 -6.69 -11.62 21.55
C ASP A 371 -5.78 -11.96 22.72
N GLN A 372 -4.56 -12.45 22.41
CA GLN A 372 -3.53 -12.75 23.38
C GLN A 372 -2.57 -11.57 23.63
N GLY A 373 -2.55 -10.59 22.72
CA GLY A 373 -1.70 -9.39 22.82
C GLY A 373 -2.24 -8.36 23.79
N THR A 374 -3.55 -8.12 23.73
CA THR A 374 -4.32 -7.27 24.64
C THR A 374 -5.61 -8.03 25.04
N PRO A 375 -5.50 -8.99 25.99
CA PRO A 375 -6.61 -9.84 26.39
C PRO A 375 -7.84 -9.06 26.85
N LEU A 376 -9.01 -9.69 26.74
CA LEU A 376 -10.32 -9.10 27.06
C LEU A 376 -10.33 -8.34 28.41
N ALA A 377 -9.61 -8.84 29.42
CA ALA A 377 -9.50 -8.16 30.71
C ALA A 377 -8.90 -6.75 30.64
N MET A 378 -8.03 -6.48 29.63
CA MET A 378 -7.52 -5.12 29.41
C MET A 378 -8.58 -4.21 28.81
N ALA A 379 -9.39 -4.69 27.91
CA ALA A 379 -10.51 -3.96 27.34
C ALA A 379 -11.60 -3.68 28.40
N GLN A 380 -11.88 -4.63 29.28
CA GLN A 380 -12.79 -4.44 30.41
C GLN A 380 -12.31 -3.30 31.32
N LYS A 381 -11.01 -3.28 31.68
CA LYS A 381 -10.44 -2.18 32.47
C LYS A 381 -10.58 -0.81 31.80
N LEU A 382 -10.40 -0.73 30.47
CA LEU A 382 -10.65 0.52 29.74
C LEU A 382 -12.11 0.95 29.84
N ALA A 383 -13.04 0.01 29.60
CA ALA A 383 -14.47 0.30 29.64
C ALA A 383 -14.98 0.68 31.03
N GLU A 384 -14.40 0.12 32.09
CA GLU A 384 -14.71 0.45 33.49
C GLU A 384 -14.16 1.82 33.90
N ALA A 385 -12.95 2.18 33.42
CA ALA A 385 -12.24 3.38 33.84
C ALA A 385 -12.60 4.66 33.05
N ILE A 386 -13.05 4.51 31.79
CA ILE A 386 -13.47 5.64 30.94
C ILE A 386 -14.96 5.90 31.17
N PRO A 387 -15.36 7.13 31.51
CA PRO A 387 -16.76 7.44 31.77
C PRO A 387 -17.68 7.09 30.59
N GLN A 388 -18.76 6.37 30.87
CA GLN A 388 -19.80 5.98 29.89
C GLN A 388 -19.27 5.15 28.69
N ALA A 389 -18.09 4.57 28.78
CA ALA A 389 -17.58 3.71 27.72
C ALA A 389 -18.41 2.43 27.59
N ARG A 390 -18.60 2.00 26.33
CA ARG A 390 -19.28 0.74 26.00
C ARG A 390 -18.27 -0.28 25.52
N LEU A 391 -18.43 -1.55 25.89
CA LEU A 391 -17.58 -2.66 25.45
C LEU A 391 -18.34 -3.54 24.46
N THR A 392 -17.69 -3.82 23.32
CA THR A 392 -18.13 -4.81 22.34
C THR A 392 -17.06 -5.86 22.17
N VAL A 393 -17.44 -7.16 22.25
CA VAL A 393 -16.53 -8.28 22.07
C VAL A 393 -16.82 -8.96 20.73
N LEU A 394 -15.82 -9.04 19.86
CA LEU A 394 -15.91 -9.69 18.57
C LEU A 394 -15.53 -11.16 18.70
N LYS A 395 -16.50 -12.02 18.43
CA LYS A 395 -16.34 -13.48 18.46
C LYS A 395 -15.35 -13.95 17.39
N ASN A 396 -14.57 -14.99 17.70
CA ASN A 396 -13.59 -15.57 16.77
C ASN A 396 -12.62 -14.56 16.17
N ALA A 397 -12.28 -13.48 16.89
CA ALA A 397 -11.31 -12.48 16.48
C ALA A 397 -10.14 -12.44 17.45
N SER A 398 -8.92 -12.34 16.91
CA SER A 398 -7.70 -12.11 17.67
C SER A 398 -7.31 -10.62 17.63
N HIS A 399 -6.02 -10.30 17.58
CA HIS A 399 -5.52 -8.94 17.75
C HIS A 399 -5.87 -8.00 16.61
N LEU A 400 -5.79 -8.44 15.34
CA LEU A 400 -6.24 -7.64 14.20
C LEU A 400 -7.72 -7.92 13.89
N SER A 401 -8.58 -7.69 14.85
CA SER A 401 -10.01 -7.99 14.77
C SER A 401 -10.73 -7.32 13.60
N ALA A 402 -10.28 -6.14 13.18
CA ALA A 402 -10.79 -5.44 11.99
C ALA A 402 -10.50 -6.19 10.68
N ILE A 403 -9.48 -7.04 10.67
CA ILE A 403 -9.09 -7.86 9.51
C ILE A 403 -9.73 -9.25 9.57
N GLU A 404 -9.82 -9.83 10.77
CA GLU A 404 -10.38 -11.17 10.93
C GLU A 404 -11.91 -11.19 10.89
N GLN A 405 -12.56 -10.11 11.36
CA GLN A 405 -14.01 -9.96 11.41
C GLN A 405 -14.48 -8.62 10.86
N PRO A 406 -14.16 -8.29 9.58
CA PRO A 406 -14.35 -6.93 9.05
C PRO A 406 -15.80 -6.45 9.09
N GLN A 407 -16.78 -7.34 8.83
CA GLN A 407 -18.20 -6.97 8.86
C GLN A 407 -18.70 -6.71 10.30
N ALA A 408 -18.26 -7.51 11.28
CA ALA A 408 -18.63 -7.31 12.67
C ALA A 408 -18.00 -6.06 13.26
N PHE A 409 -16.73 -5.82 12.92
CA PHE A 409 -16.02 -4.59 13.29
C PHE A 409 -16.69 -3.35 12.68
N ALA A 410 -16.99 -3.39 11.38
CA ALA A 410 -17.66 -2.29 10.69
C ALA A 410 -19.04 -1.98 11.29
N ARG A 411 -19.85 -3.01 11.62
CA ARG A 411 -21.15 -2.80 12.30
C ARG A 411 -20.98 -2.13 13.64
N ALA A 412 -20.05 -2.59 14.48
CA ALA A 412 -19.80 -1.96 15.80
C ALA A 412 -19.40 -0.49 15.66
N VAL A 413 -18.57 -0.14 14.68
CA VAL A 413 -18.18 1.23 14.38
C VAL A 413 -19.37 2.04 13.87
N GLN A 414 -20.15 1.53 12.92
CA GLN A 414 -21.31 2.23 12.38
C GLN A 414 -22.37 2.50 13.44
N GLU A 415 -22.68 1.52 14.30
CA GLU A 415 -23.59 1.70 15.44
C GLU A 415 -23.07 2.76 16.40
N PHE A 416 -21.76 2.80 16.65
CA PHE A 416 -21.13 3.83 17.45
C PHE A 416 -21.28 5.24 16.84
N LEU A 417 -21.01 5.38 15.53
CA LEU A 417 -21.16 6.66 14.82
C LEU A 417 -22.60 7.19 14.86
N LEU A 418 -23.61 6.32 14.99
CA LEU A 418 -25.00 6.71 15.14
C LEU A 418 -25.31 7.33 16.52
N THR A 419 -24.44 7.15 17.50
CA THR A 419 -24.64 7.65 18.88
C THR A 419 -23.96 8.98 19.15
N LEU A 420 -23.17 9.46 18.20
CA LEU A 420 -22.48 10.75 18.19
C LEU A 420 -23.29 11.81 17.43
#